data_98b9b254f38981c2b637f89088757f29
#
_entry.id   98b9b254f38981c2b637f89088757f29
#
_cell.length_a   1.000
_cell.length_b   1.000
_cell.length_c   1.000
_cell.angle_alpha   90.00
_cell.angle_beta   90.00
_cell.angle_gamma   90.00
#
_symmetry.space_group_name_H-M   'P 1'
#
loop_
_entity.id
_entity.type
_entity.pdbx_description
1 polymer ?
#
loop_
_entity_poly.entity_id
_entity_poly.type
_entity_poly.pdbx_seq_one_letter_code
_entity_poly.pdbx_strand_id
1 'polypeptide(L)'
;MILFKNKWLWYSAWCALAVLLIALPFVVDATLGRAWVRIIDVALLFILLALGLNIVVGFAGLLDLGYIAFFAVGAYCYALLASPQLGVHWSFLVLLPLGALVAAVFGILLGAPTLRLRGDYLA
;
A
#
# COMPACT_ATOMS: atom_id res chain seq x y z
N MET A 1 -9.86 -27.88 -13.53
CA MET A 1 -10.56 -27.06 -14.53
C MET A 1 -12.09 -27.16 -14.40
N ILE A 2 -12.64 -27.27 -13.19
CA ILE A 2 -14.09 -27.43 -12.94
C ILE A 2 -14.68 -26.30 -12.04
N LEU A 3 -13.86 -25.38 -11.53
CA LEU A 3 -14.30 -24.35 -10.56
C LEU A 3 -14.95 -23.10 -11.18
N PHE A 4 -14.94 -22.94 -12.50
CA PHE A 4 -15.43 -21.72 -13.16
C PHE A 4 -16.89 -21.73 -13.59
N LYS A 5 -17.63 -22.83 -13.37
CA LYS A 5 -19.00 -22.96 -13.90
C LYS A 5 -20.09 -22.34 -13.05
N ASN A 6 -19.81 -21.95 -11.80
CA ASN A 6 -20.84 -21.38 -10.92
C ASN A 6 -20.38 -20.04 -10.35
N LYS A 7 -20.79 -18.94 -10.99
CA LYS A 7 -20.48 -17.56 -10.57
C LYS A 7 -20.81 -17.30 -9.08
N TRP A 8 -21.85 -17.94 -8.57
CA TRP A 8 -22.27 -17.85 -7.18
C TRP A 8 -21.26 -18.47 -6.21
N LEU A 9 -20.68 -19.62 -6.55
CA LEU A 9 -19.63 -20.25 -5.76
C LEU A 9 -18.35 -19.41 -5.76
N TRP A 10 -18.08 -18.74 -6.85
CA TRP A 10 -16.93 -17.82 -6.96
C TRP A 10 -17.11 -16.59 -6.06
N TYR A 11 -18.28 -15.95 -6.10
CA TYR A 11 -18.59 -14.81 -5.21
C TYR A 11 -18.63 -15.24 -3.73
N SER A 12 -19.20 -16.39 -3.41
CA SER A 12 -19.23 -16.89 -2.03
C SER A 12 -17.83 -17.20 -1.50
N ALA A 13 -16.93 -17.73 -2.34
CA ALA A 13 -15.53 -17.97 -1.97
C ALA A 13 -14.79 -16.65 -1.66
N TRP A 14 -15.00 -15.62 -2.48
CA TRP A 14 -14.41 -14.30 -2.23
C TRP A 14 -14.96 -13.62 -0.98
N CYS A 15 -16.27 -13.73 -0.74
CA CYS A 15 -16.88 -13.24 0.50
C CYS A 15 -16.35 -13.98 1.72
N ALA A 16 -16.24 -15.30 1.66
CA ALA A 16 -15.67 -16.10 2.74
C ALA A 16 -14.21 -15.74 3.01
N LEU A 17 -13.41 -15.55 1.97
CA LEU A 17 -12.02 -15.11 2.08
C LEU A 17 -11.91 -13.72 2.71
N ALA A 18 -12.75 -12.77 2.29
CA ALA A 18 -12.78 -11.43 2.84
C ALA A 18 -13.15 -11.44 4.33
N VAL A 19 -14.18 -12.20 4.72
CA VAL A 19 -14.58 -12.36 6.13
C VAL A 19 -13.46 -12.98 6.95
N LEU A 20 -12.79 -14.00 6.41
CA LEU A 20 -11.68 -14.68 7.08
C LEU A 20 -10.50 -13.71 7.28
N LEU A 21 -10.17 -12.90 6.28
CA LEU A 21 -9.10 -11.89 6.38
C LEU A 21 -9.44 -10.79 7.40
N ILE A 22 -10.70 -10.37 7.47
CA ILE A 22 -11.15 -9.37 8.46
C ILE A 22 -11.14 -9.95 9.88
N ALA A 23 -11.53 -11.22 10.04
CA ALA A 23 -11.54 -11.91 11.33
C ALA A 23 -10.15 -12.28 11.85
N LEU A 24 -9.18 -12.45 10.95
CA LEU A 24 -7.83 -12.91 11.26
C LEU A 24 -7.14 -12.08 12.35
N PRO A 25 -7.10 -10.73 12.31
CA PRO A 25 -6.44 -9.94 13.35
C PRO A 25 -7.09 -10.13 14.72
N PHE A 26 -8.41 -10.29 14.79
CA PHE A 26 -9.12 -10.50 16.07
C PHE A 26 -8.82 -11.88 16.67
N VAL A 27 -8.76 -12.91 15.82
CA VAL A 27 -8.41 -14.27 16.26
C VAL A 27 -6.94 -14.32 16.72
N VAL A 28 -6.04 -13.68 16.00
CA VAL A 28 -4.61 -13.63 16.35
C VAL A 28 -4.40 -12.84 17.64
N ASP A 29 -5.10 -11.72 17.85
CA ASP A 29 -5.00 -10.93 19.10
C ASP A 29 -5.46 -11.77 20.31
N ALA A 30 -6.54 -12.54 20.15
CA ALA A 30 -7.08 -13.38 21.22
C ALA A 30 -6.22 -14.61 21.56
N THR A 31 -5.51 -15.18 20.57
CA THR A 31 -4.78 -16.45 20.73
C THR A 31 -3.27 -16.27 20.94
N LEU A 32 -2.66 -15.36 20.22
CA LEU A 32 -1.20 -15.18 20.16
C LEU A 32 -0.74 -13.84 20.76
N GLY A 33 -1.69 -12.92 21.01
CA GLY A 33 -1.41 -11.62 21.61
C GLY A 33 -1.03 -10.54 20.59
N ARG A 34 -1.04 -9.28 21.07
CA ARG A 34 -0.85 -8.05 20.28
C ARG A 34 0.47 -7.98 19.50
N ALA A 35 1.51 -8.67 19.97
CA ALA A 35 2.80 -8.69 19.28
C ALA A 35 2.71 -9.33 17.89
N TRP A 36 1.95 -10.40 17.76
CA TRP A 36 1.74 -11.10 16.50
C TRP A 36 0.87 -10.30 15.52
N VAL A 37 -0.13 -9.60 16.02
CA VAL A 37 -0.94 -8.67 15.19
C VAL A 37 -0.02 -7.63 14.56
N ARG A 38 0.89 -7.04 15.32
CA ARG A 38 1.85 -6.04 14.83
C ARG A 38 2.80 -6.59 13.77
N ILE A 39 3.25 -7.84 13.93
CA ILE A 39 4.09 -8.51 12.93
C ILE A 39 3.32 -8.71 11.63
N ILE A 40 2.06 -9.12 11.70
CA ILE A 40 1.19 -9.30 10.53
C ILE A 40 0.93 -7.98 9.84
N ASP A 41 0.66 -6.89 10.59
CA ASP A 41 0.45 -5.56 10.01
C ASP A 41 1.66 -5.09 9.23
N VAL A 42 2.85 -5.24 9.80
CA VAL A 42 4.11 -4.90 9.12
C VAL A 42 4.32 -5.77 7.89
N ALA A 43 4.04 -7.07 7.97
CA ALA A 43 4.15 -7.98 6.84
C ALA A 43 3.19 -7.59 5.69
N LEU A 44 1.93 -7.26 6.01
CA LEU A 44 0.95 -6.78 5.03
C LEU A 44 1.39 -5.48 4.37
N LEU A 45 1.98 -4.57 5.14
CA LEU A 45 2.52 -3.32 4.62
C LEU A 45 3.65 -3.58 3.62
N PHE A 46 4.58 -4.49 3.92
CA PHE A 46 5.64 -4.85 2.97
C PHE A 46 5.10 -5.57 1.74
N ILE A 47 4.04 -6.39 1.87
CA ILE A 47 3.37 -7.01 0.72
C ILE A 47 2.76 -5.93 -0.19
N LEU A 48 2.10 -4.91 0.37
CA LEU A 48 1.56 -3.78 -0.40
C LEU A 48 2.67 -3.01 -1.13
N LEU A 49 3.77 -2.75 -0.46
CA LEU A 49 4.94 -2.10 -1.07
C LEU A 49 5.53 -2.95 -2.21
N ALA A 50 5.65 -4.26 -2.01
CA ALA A 50 6.15 -5.18 -3.03
C ALA A 50 5.22 -5.25 -4.26
N LEU A 51 3.90 -5.24 -4.05
CA LEU A 51 2.92 -5.18 -5.13
C LEU A 51 3.02 -3.86 -5.90
N GLY A 52 3.17 -2.73 -5.21
CA GLY A 52 3.39 -1.43 -5.84
C GLY A 52 4.66 -1.40 -6.68
N LEU A 53 5.76 -1.94 -6.17
CA LEU A 53 7.02 -2.07 -6.90
C LEU A 53 6.87 -2.99 -8.12
N ASN A 54 6.16 -4.10 -7.99
CA ASN A 54 5.91 -5.02 -9.10
C ASN A 54 5.14 -4.37 -10.26
N ILE A 55 4.20 -3.47 -9.95
CA ILE A 55 3.48 -2.68 -10.96
C ILE A 55 4.47 -1.75 -11.67
N VAL A 56 5.30 -1.02 -10.95
CA VAL A 56 6.28 -0.09 -11.55
C VAL A 56 7.31 -0.83 -12.39
N VAL A 57 7.89 -1.90 -11.88
CA VAL A 57 8.88 -2.71 -12.62
C VAL A 57 8.23 -3.41 -13.82
N GLY A 58 7.02 -3.95 -13.66
CA GLY A 58 6.32 -4.68 -14.71
C GLY A 58 5.86 -3.78 -15.87
N PHE A 59 5.35 -2.59 -15.61
CA PHE A 59 4.85 -1.67 -16.64
C PHE A 59 5.92 -0.72 -17.17
N ALA A 60 6.75 -0.16 -16.30
CA ALA A 60 7.77 0.81 -16.70
C ALA A 60 9.13 0.17 -17.00
N GLY A 61 9.34 -1.08 -16.57
CA GLY A 61 10.61 -1.80 -16.72
C GLY A 61 11.78 -1.05 -16.03
N LEU A 62 11.47 -0.17 -15.08
CA LEU A 62 12.43 0.63 -14.33
C LEU A 62 12.62 -0.02 -12.96
N LEU A 63 13.86 -0.27 -12.61
CA LEU A 63 14.25 -0.67 -11.27
C LEU A 63 14.25 0.59 -10.40
N ASP A 64 13.09 0.94 -9.85
CA ASP A 64 12.95 2.09 -8.97
C ASP A 64 13.34 1.69 -7.54
N LEU A 65 14.58 1.98 -7.18
CA LEU A 65 15.08 1.82 -5.82
C LEU A 65 14.54 2.89 -4.86
N GLY A 66 13.92 3.93 -5.41
CA GLY A 66 13.38 5.07 -4.66
C GLY A 66 11.93 4.90 -4.18
N TYR A 67 11.25 3.79 -4.50
CA TYR A 67 9.83 3.61 -4.16
C TYR A 67 9.54 3.71 -2.66
N ILE A 68 10.52 3.36 -1.81
CA ILE A 68 10.43 3.49 -0.35
C ILE A 68 10.33 4.97 0.07
N ALA A 69 10.90 5.89 -0.72
CA ALA A 69 10.79 7.32 -0.45
C ALA A 69 9.34 7.82 -0.52
N PHE A 70 8.52 7.29 -1.43
CA PHE A 70 7.10 7.65 -1.52
C PHE A 70 6.30 7.16 -0.31
N PHE A 71 6.64 5.99 0.20
CA PHE A 71 6.11 5.50 1.47
C PHE A 71 6.51 6.41 2.64
N ALA A 72 7.78 6.82 2.70
CA ALA A 72 8.26 7.73 3.73
C ALA A 72 7.53 9.08 3.67
N VAL A 73 7.35 9.67 2.48
CA VAL A 73 6.60 10.94 2.29
C VAL A 73 5.17 10.81 2.85
N GLY A 74 4.46 9.73 2.51
CA GLY A 74 3.11 9.47 3.03
C GLY A 74 3.08 9.33 4.56
N ALA A 75 4.03 8.56 5.11
CA ALA A 75 4.16 8.33 6.54
C ALA A 75 4.49 9.63 7.32
N TYR A 76 5.41 10.45 6.80
CA TYR A 76 5.73 11.76 7.39
C TYR A 76 4.56 12.73 7.30
N CYS A 77 3.84 12.77 6.18
CA CYS A 77 2.64 13.58 6.03
C CYS A 77 1.60 13.22 7.11
N TYR A 78 1.36 11.92 7.31
CA TYR A 78 0.49 11.45 8.38
C TYR A 78 1.02 11.81 9.77
N ALA A 79 2.28 11.54 10.04
CA ALA A 79 2.89 11.79 11.36
C ALA A 79 2.84 13.29 11.74
N LEU A 80 3.08 14.18 10.79
CA LEU A 80 3.04 15.63 11.03
C LEU A 80 1.62 16.13 11.28
N LEU A 81 0.66 15.71 10.45
CA LEU A 81 -0.72 16.22 10.51
C LEU A 81 -1.58 15.54 11.59
N ALA A 82 -1.26 14.30 11.97
CA ALA A 82 -1.92 13.61 13.08
C ALA A 82 -1.29 13.90 14.43
N SER A 83 -0.08 14.50 14.44
CA SER A 83 0.62 14.81 15.69
C SER A 83 0.00 15.99 16.44
N PRO A 84 -0.12 15.90 17.77
CA PRO A 84 -0.57 17.01 18.60
C PRO A 84 0.37 18.23 18.57
N GLN A 85 1.58 18.08 18.04
CA GLN A 85 2.58 19.14 17.93
C GLN A 85 2.13 20.30 17.02
N LEU A 86 1.37 20.01 15.97
CA LEU A 86 0.81 21.02 15.05
C LEU A 86 -0.61 21.44 15.42
N GLY A 87 -1.20 20.86 16.46
CA GLY A 87 -2.57 21.16 16.89
C GLY A 87 -3.65 20.77 15.88
N VAL A 88 -3.29 20.06 14.83
CA VAL A 88 -4.19 19.63 13.75
C VAL A 88 -4.57 18.17 13.98
N HIS A 89 -5.70 17.93 14.59
CA HIS A 89 -6.19 16.57 14.89
C HIS A 89 -7.15 16.11 13.80
N TRP A 90 -6.65 15.93 12.58
CA TRP A 90 -7.49 15.46 11.49
C TRP A 90 -7.74 13.96 11.57
N SER A 91 -8.95 13.55 11.20
CA SER A 91 -9.33 12.15 11.17
C SER A 91 -8.45 11.37 10.17
N PHE A 92 -8.11 10.14 10.51
CA PHE A 92 -7.36 9.21 9.66
C PHE A 92 -7.94 9.10 8.25
N LEU A 93 -9.28 9.09 8.12
CA LEU A 93 -9.96 8.99 6.82
C LEU A 93 -9.69 10.19 5.89
N VAL A 94 -9.39 11.37 6.44
CA VAL A 94 -9.04 12.57 5.66
C VAL A 94 -7.55 12.58 5.35
N LEU A 95 -6.71 12.15 6.30
CA LEU A 95 -5.26 12.11 6.14
C LEU A 95 -4.80 11.06 5.14
N LEU A 96 -5.55 9.96 4.99
CA LEU A 96 -5.20 8.90 4.06
C LEU A 96 -5.22 9.37 2.59
N PRO A 97 -6.29 9.97 2.05
CA PRO A 97 -6.29 10.50 0.68
C PRO A 97 -5.34 11.68 0.51
N LEU A 98 -5.16 12.50 1.54
CA LEU A 98 -4.20 13.60 1.50
C LEU A 98 -2.75 13.09 1.38
N GLY A 99 -2.36 12.12 2.19
CA GLY A 99 -1.04 11.49 2.13
C GLY A 99 -0.79 10.81 0.78
N ALA A 100 -1.81 10.15 0.22
CA ALA A 100 -1.74 9.55 -1.10
C ALA A 100 -1.55 10.60 -2.20
N LEU A 101 -2.25 11.74 -2.11
CA LEU A 101 -2.12 12.85 -3.06
C LEU A 101 -0.73 13.48 -2.99
N VAL A 102 -0.21 13.75 -1.80
CA VAL A 102 1.14 14.28 -1.61
C VAL A 102 2.18 13.31 -2.18
N ALA A 103 2.08 12.02 -1.86
CA ALA A 103 2.98 11.01 -2.39
C ALA A 103 2.90 10.91 -3.93
N ALA A 104 1.71 11.04 -4.51
CA ALA A 104 1.50 11.04 -5.96
C ALA A 104 2.16 12.26 -6.63
N VAL A 105 2.06 13.45 -6.05
CA VAL A 105 2.73 14.66 -6.56
C VAL A 105 4.23 14.48 -6.56
N PHE A 106 4.82 13.98 -5.48
CA PHE A 106 6.24 13.65 -5.43
C PHE A 106 6.62 12.57 -6.44
N GLY A 107 5.76 11.55 -6.62
CA GLY A 107 5.94 10.51 -7.63
C GLY A 107 5.99 11.06 -9.05
N ILE A 108 5.11 12.01 -9.39
CA ILE A 108 5.12 12.67 -10.70
C ILE A 108 6.37 13.54 -10.87
N LEU A 109 6.75 14.33 -9.86
CA LEU A 109 7.90 15.21 -9.91
C LEU A 109 9.22 14.45 -10.09
N LEU A 110 9.37 13.31 -9.45
CA LEU A 110 10.57 12.48 -9.55
C LEU A 110 10.52 11.51 -10.74
N GLY A 111 9.34 10.99 -11.06
CA GLY A 111 9.14 10.04 -12.17
C GLY A 111 9.23 10.69 -13.55
N ALA A 112 8.73 11.93 -13.71
CA ALA A 112 8.75 12.59 -15.01
C ALA A 112 10.16 12.79 -15.60
N PRO A 113 11.19 13.26 -14.85
CA PRO A 113 12.54 13.37 -15.38
C PRO A 113 13.19 11.99 -15.63
N THR A 114 12.93 10.99 -14.80
CA THR A 114 13.53 9.66 -14.95
C THR A 114 13.00 8.93 -16.19
N LEU A 115 11.71 9.09 -16.52
CA LEU A 115 11.14 8.55 -17.75
C LEU A 115 11.67 9.24 -19.01
N ARG A 116 12.00 10.53 -18.92
CA ARG A 116 12.54 11.29 -20.06
C ARG A 116 13.98 10.90 -20.40
N LEU A 117 14.78 10.57 -19.40
CA LEU A 117 16.19 10.15 -19.60
C LEU A 117 16.34 8.80 -20.31
N ARG A 118 15.32 7.95 -20.26
CA ARG A 118 15.35 6.62 -20.89
C ARG A 118 15.22 6.66 -22.42
N GLY A 119 14.57 7.69 -22.96
CA GLY A 119 14.43 7.88 -24.41
C GLY A 119 15.74 8.26 -25.09
N ASP A 120 16.62 8.98 -24.40
CA ASP A 120 17.90 9.44 -24.98
C ASP A 120 19.05 8.42 -24.87
N TYR A 121 18.96 7.44 -23.97
CA TYR A 121 20.01 6.42 -23.78
C TYR A 121 19.90 5.22 -24.74
N LEU A 122 18.78 5.08 -25.46
CA LEU A 122 18.53 4.00 -26.43
C LEU A 122 18.62 4.49 -27.89
N ALA A 123 18.87 5.73 -28.10
CA ALA A 123 19.22 6.31 -29.39
C ALA A 123 20.72 6.53 -29.49
#